data_a377beb1d31309bf5f53da656beb2af8
#
_entry.id   a377beb1d31309bf5f53da656beb2af8
#
_cell.length_a   1.000
_cell.length_b   1.000
_cell.length_c   1.000
_cell.angle_alpha   90.00
_cell.angle_beta   90.00
_cell.angle_gamma   90.00
#
_symmetry.space_group_name_H-M   'P 1'
#
loop_
_entity.id
_entity.type
_entity.pdbx_description
1 polymer ?
#
loop_
_entity_poly.entity_id
_entity_poly.type
_entity_poly.pdbx_seq_one_letter_code
_entity_poly.pdbx_strand_id
1 'polypeptide(L)'
;LHPGLVDGLSVMPLHSFGVEHTALVRWAPGTVFKPHHHPGGEEIFVLEGTFEDEDGIYPQGTWLRNPSWSRHAPFSREGCTIYVKTGFVR
;
A
#
# COMPACT_ATOMS: atom_id res chain seq x y z
N LEU A 1 6.57 0.74 15.03
CA LEU A 1 6.32 0.18 13.70
C LEU A 1 6.66 -1.29 13.67
N HIS A 2 5.85 -2.08 13.02
CA HIS A 2 6.12 -3.50 12.84
C HIS A 2 6.83 -3.73 11.51
N PRO A 3 7.71 -4.75 11.42
CA PRO A 3 8.28 -5.11 10.13
C PRO A 3 7.18 -5.57 9.18
N GLY A 4 7.35 -5.26 7.92
CA GLY A 4 6.42 -5.70 6.88
C GLY A 4 6.80 -7.07 6.31
N LEU A 5 6.12 -7.45 5.21
CA LEU A 5 6.32 -8.74 4.56
C LEU A 5 7.61 -8.81 3.74
N VAL A 6 8.20 -7.66 3.42
CA VAL A 6 9.46 -7.59 2.65
C VAL A 6 10.39 -6.60 3.31
N ASP A 7 11.68 -6.70 2.98
CA ASP A 7 12.68 -5.76 3.48
C ASP A 7 12.36 -4.34 3.02
N GLY A 8 12.52 -3.39 3.91
CA GLY A 8 12.27 -1.98 3.64
C GLY A 8 10.84 -1.54 3.91
N LEU A 9 9.96 -2.46 4.27
CA LEU A 9 8.57 -2.17 4.57
C LEU A 9 8.31 -2.22 6.07
N SER A 10 7.67 -1.18 6.61
CA SER A 10 7.28 -1.13 8.02
C SER A 10 5.79 -0.77 8.10
N VAL A 11 5.05 -1.48 8.93
CA VAL A 11 3.60 -1.35 9.02
C VAL A 11 3.19 -0.90 10.42
N MET A 12 2.33 0.11 10.50
CA MET A 12 1.69 0.52 11.72
C MET A 12 0.18 0.33 11.56
N PRO A 13 -0.37 -0.75 12.13
CA PRO A 13 -1.82 -0.96 12.09
C PRO A 13 -2.55 0.16 12.81
N LEU A 14 -3.64 0.65 12.23
CA LEU A 14 -4.45 1.72 12.80
C LEU A 14 -5.80 1.22 13.31
N HIS A 15 -6.49 0.43 12.51
CA HIS A 15 -7.85 0.01 12.82
C HIS A 15 -8.20 -1.27 12.08
N SER A 16 -9.04 -2.09 12.70
CA SER A 16 -9.60 -3.30 12.09
C SER A 16 -11.07 -3.41 12.45
N PHE A 17 -11.90 -3.72 11.48
CA PHE A 17 -13.33 -3.94 11.68
C PHE A 17 -13.79 -5.06 10.74
N GLY A 18 -14.04 -6.23 11.30
CA GLY A 18 -14.32 -7.40 10.48
C GLY A 18 -13.14 -7.74 9.58
N VAL A 19 -13.35 -7.75 8.27
CA VAL A 19 -12.30 -8.00 7.28
C VAL A 19 -11.64 -6.72 6.78
N GLU A 20 -12.11 -5.57 7.23
CA GLU A 20 -11.56 -4.28 6.84
C GLU A 20 -10.41 -3.88 7.76
N HIS A 21 -9.29 -3.52 7.17
CA HIS A 21 -8.09 -3.13 7.90
C HIS A 21 -7.52 -1.84 7.36
N THR A 22 -7.05 -0.97 8.25
CA THR A 22 -6.33 0.24 7.88
C THR A 22 -4.97 0.27 8.55
N ALA A 23 -3.99 0.81 7.85
CA ALA A 23 -2.62 0.89 8.34
C ALA A 23 -1.86 2.02 7.68
N LEU A 24 -0.82 2.50 8.37
CA LEU A 24 0.22 3.31 7.75
C LEU A 24 1.34 2.36 7.36
N VAL A 25 1.85 2.51 6.15
CA VAL A 25 2.94 1.68 5.64
C VAL A 25 4.06 2.59 5.15
N ARG A 26 5.25 2.38 5.70
CA ARG A 26 6.43 3.12 5.29
C ARG A 26 7.28 2.23 4.40
N TRP A 27 7.70 2.80 3.28
CA TRP A 27 8.54 2.15 2.28
C TRP A 27 9.89 2.83 2.27
N ALA A 28 10.95 2.11 2.59
CA ALA A 28 12.29 2.62 2.42
C ALA A 28 12.61 2.77 0.93
N PRO A 29 13.52 3.67 0.56
CA PRO A 29 13.92 3.81 -0.85
C PRO A 29 14.39 2.48 -1.44
N GLY A 30 13.91 2.14 -2.63
CA GLY A 30 14.28 0.92 -3.32
C GLY A 30 13.46 -0.32 -2.93
N THR A 31 12.43 -0.17 -2.12
CA THR A 31 11.57 -1.29 -1.72
C THR A 31 10.70 -1.76 -2.87
N VAL A 32 10.66 -3.07 -3.10
CA VAL A 32 9.86 -3.71 -4.13
C VAL A 32 8.99 -4.78 -3.48
N PHE A 33 7.70 -4.75 -3.77
CA PHE A 33 6.76 -5.76 -3.29
C PHE A 33 6.43 -6.69 -4.46
N LYS A 34 6.43 -7.99 -4.21
CA LYS A 34 6.11 -8.96 -5.27
C LYS A 34 4.66 -8.79 -5.74
N PRO A 35 4.37 -9.09 -7.03
CA PRO A 35 3.00 -9.06 -7.52
C PRO A 35 2.08 -9.93 -6.67
N HIS A 36 0.91 -9.41 -6.34
CA HIS A 36 -0.03 -10.11 -5.48
C HIS A 36 -1.46 -9.64 -5.77
N HIS A 37 -2.43 -10.42 -5.27
CA HIS A 37 -3.84 -10.09 -5.37
C HIS A 37 -4.39 -9.72 -4.01
N HIS A 38 -5.35 -8.78 -3.97
CA HIS A 38 -6.05 -8.40 -2.75
C HIS A 38 -7.53 -8.74 -2.87
N PRO A 39 -8.04 -9.71 -2.09
CA PRO A 39 -9.48 -9.88 -1.97
C PRO A 39 -10.06 -8.70 -1.19
N GLY A 40 -11.25 -8.24 -1.58
CA GLY A 40 -11.92 -7.15 -0.89
C GLY A 40 -11.49 -5.74 -1.27
N GLY A 41 -10.55 -5.60 -2.22
CA GLY A 41 -10.11 -4.29 -2.70
C GLY A 41 -9.10 -3.59 -1.80
N GLU A 42 -8.53 -2.50 -2.32
CA GLU A 42 -7.51 -1.73 -1.63
C GLU A 42 -7.64 -0.25 -1.98
N GLU A 43 -7.57 0.62 -0.97
CA GLU A 43 -7.43 2.06 -1.16
C GLU A 43 -6.10 2.50 -0.60
N ILE A 44 -5.42 3.37 -1.32
CA ILE A 44 -4.11 3.89 -0.93
C ILE A 44 -4.13 5.41 -1.05
N PHE A 45 -3.66 6.09 -0.01
CA PHE A 45 -3.40 7.52 -0.08
C PHE A 45 -1.93 7.77 0.21
N VAL A 46 -1.24 8.45 -0.70
CA VAL A 46 0.18 8.73 -0.57
C VAL A 46 0.36 9.96 0.32
N LEU A 47 0.81 9.75 1.55
CA LEU A 47 0.99 10.80 2.53
C LEU A 47 2.31 11.55 2.34
N GLU A 48 3.35 10.84 1.90
CA GLU A 48 4.69 11.40 1.76
C GLU A 48 5.47 10.58 0.76
N GLY A 49 6.33 11.23 -0.01
CA GLY A 49 7.17 10.56 -0.99
C GLY A 49 6.45 10.15 -2.26
N THR A 50 6.89 9.10 -2.89
CA THR A 50 6.37 8.63 -4.17
C THR A 50 6.14 7.13 -4.15
N PHE A 51 4.89 6.74 -4.37
CA PHE A 51 4.49 5.34 -4.51
C PHE A 51 4.40 5.01 -6.00
N GLU A 52 4.71 3.78 -6.39
CA GLU A 52 4.76 3.39 -7.80
C GLU A 52 4.21 1.98 -7.99
N ASP A 53 3.74 1.69 -9.20
CA ASP A 53 3.43 0.35 -9.65
C ASP A 53 3.66 0.28 -11.16
N GLU A 54 3.29 -0.84 -11.80
CA GLU A 54 3.48 -1.03 -13.24
C GLU A 54 2.69 -0.04 -14.09
N ASP A 55 1.65 0.59 -13.52
CA ASP A 55 0.78 1.50 -14.26
C ASP A 55 1.17 2.97 -14.11
N GLY A 56 1.97 3.32 -13.12
CA GLY A 56 2.31 4.72 -12.96
C GLY A 56 3.14 5.09 -11.74
N ILE A 57 3.32 6.38 -11.61
CA ILE A 57 4.07 7.02 -10.53
C ILE A 57 3.10 7.94 -9.79
N TYR A 58 3.02 7.77 -8.47
CA TYR A 58 2.01 8.43 -7.65
C TYR A 58 2.69 9.25 -6.54
N PRO A 59 2.77 10.58 -6.74
CA PRO A 59 3.38 11.45 -5.73
C PRO A 59 2.47 11.70 -4.54
N GLN A 60 3.00 12.39 -3.54
CA GLN A 60 2.25 12.83 -2.37
C GLN A 60 0.91 13.44 -2.77
N GLY A 61 -0.15 13.07 -2.06
CA GLY A 61 -1.50 13.56 -2.31
C GLY A 61 -2.31 12.72 -3.30
N THR A 62 -1.72 11.69 -3.88
CA THR A 62 -2.43 10.81 -4.81
C THR A 62 -3.28 9.81 -4.04
N TRP A 63 -4.49 9.61 -4.51
CA TRP A 63 -5.39 8.59 -4.01
C TRP A 63 -5.59 7.53 -5.09
N LEU A 64 -5.39 6.27 -4.71
CA LEU A 64 -5.56 5.11 -5.58
C LEU A 64 -6.63 4.20 -5.01
N ARG A 65 -7.38 3.57 -5.89
CA ARG A 65 -8.32 2.53 -5.50
C ARG A 65 -8.17 1.35 -6.43
N ASN A 66 -7.82 0.20 -5.86
CA ASN A 66 -7.65 -1.05 -6.61
C ASN A 66 -8.84 -1.96 -6.33
N PRO A 67 -9.55 -2.44 -7.38
CA PRO A 67 -10.68 -3.32 -7.18
C PRO A 67 -10.29 -4.63 -6.51
N SER A 68 -11.29 -5.32 -5.97
CA SER A 68 -11.12 -6.67 -5.42
C SER A 68 -10.51 -7.58 -6.49
N TRP A 69 -9.51 -8.38 -6.06
CA TRP A 69 -8.79 -9.33 -6.92
C TRP A 69 -7.94 -8.71 -8.02
N SER A 70 -7.75 -7.40 -8.00
CA SER A 70 -6.80 -6.79 -8.93
C SER A 70 -5.37 -7.24 -8.57
N ARG A 71 -4.53 -7.37 -9.58
CA ARG A 71 -3.12 -7.74 -9.39
C ARG A 71 -2.25 -6.53 -9.63
N HIS A 72 -1.28 -6.31 -8.76
CA HIS A 72 -0.33 -5.22 -8.93
C HIS A 72 1.01 -5.57 -8.30
N ALA A 73 2.05 -4.87 -8.75
CA ALA A 73 3.42 -5.04 -8.27
C ALA A 73 3.93 -3.69 -7.78
N PRO A 74 3.59 -3.28 -6.55
CA PRO A 74 3.97 -1.96 -6.04
C PRO A 74 5.45 -1.90 -5.68
N PHE A 75 6.02 -0.70 -5.82
CA PHE A 75 7.39 -0.43 -5.43
C PHE A 75 7.55 1.07 -5.14
N SER A 76 8.68 1.45 -4.56
CA SER A 76 9.00 2.86 -4.35
C SER A 76 10.50 3.05 -4.43
N ARG A 77 10.96 3.70 -5.49
CA ARG A 77 12.40 3.97 -5.68
C ARG A 77 12.90 5.03 -4.71
N GLU A 78 12.08 6.01 -4.41
CA GLU A 78 12.45 7.13 -3.55
C GLU A 78 12.04 6.93 -2.09
N GLY A 79 11.18 5.95 -1.83
CA GLY A 79 10.58 5.78 -0.53
C GLY A 79 9.28 6.55 -0.41
N CYS A 80 8.39 6.09 0.47
CA CYS A 80 7.12 6.78 0.70
C CYS A 80 6.49 6.31 2.01
N THR A 81 5.47 7.06 2.42
CA THR A 81 4.56 6.66 3.50
C THR A 81 3.17 6.71 2.93
N ILE A 82 2.44 5.61 3.03
CA ILE A 82 1.09 5.51 2.52
C ILE A 82 0.12 5.10 3.62
N TYR A 83 -1.13 5.55 3.47
CA TYR A 83 -2.27 5.08 4.24
C TYR A 83 -2.96 4.03 3.38
N VAL A 84 -3.20 2.85 3.93
CA VAL A 84 -3.80 1.73 3.20
C VAL A 84 -5.06 1.26 3.91
N LYS A 85 -6.11 1.03 3.13
CA LYS A 85 -7.34 0.43 3.61
C LYS A 85 -7.65 -0.77 2.71
N THR A 86 -7.85 -1.94 3.32
CA THR A 86 -8.14 -3.18 2.61
C THR A 86 -9.41 -3.82 3.12
N GLY A 87 -10.03 -4.67 2.28
CA GLY A 87 -11.19 -5.47 2.69
C GLY A 87 -12.52 -4.72 2.72
N PHE A 88 -12.61 -3.53 2.12
CA PHE A 88 -13.84 -2.73 2.15
C PHE A 88 -14.86 -3.12 1.08
N VAL A 89 -14.46 -3.89 0.07
CA VAL A 89 -15.34 -4.40 -0.98
C VAL A 89 -15.69 -5.83 -0.67
N ARG A 90 -16.97 -6.15 -0.68
CA ARG A 90 -17.48 -7.48 -0.33
C ARG A 90 -18.11 -8.18 -1.51
#